data_98efaf79ebacc31c32f9974dd806ed16
#
_entry.id   98efaf79ebacc31c32f9974dd806ed16
#
_cell.length_a   1.000
_cell.length_b   1.000
_cell.length_c   1.000
_cell.angle_alpha   90.00
_cell.angle_beta   90.00
_cell.angle_gamma   90.00
#
_symmetry.space_group_name_H-M   'P 1'
#
loop_
_entity.id
_entity.type
_entity.pdbx_description
1 polymer ?
#
loop_
_entity_poly.entity_id
_entity_poly.type
_entity_poly.pdbx_seq_one_letter_code
_entity_poly.pdbx_strand_id
1 'polypeptide(L)'
;MARKDQQSTAWREKRLSPKSEFDSRKKSKADRERFRRSKESAFKRANDIYVDGLDVGRDRRLYVVVMSKNSRGERYATYNSHPCEDWIPSSKDVVSQECLLEAPNKSANLLSG
;
A
#
# COMPACT_ATOMS: atom_id res chain seq x y z
N MET A 1 -5.75 -12.07 -30.80
CA MET A 1 -4.95 -11.54 -31.48
C MET A 1 -3.56 -11.26 -30.98
N ALA A 2 -2.64 -11.59 -31.80
CA ALA A 2 -1.22 -11.48 -31.46
C ALA A 2 -0.80 -10.06 -31.12
N ARG A 3 -1.39 -9.08 -31.76
CA ARG A 3 -1.05 -7.68 -31.52
C ARG A 3 -1.33 -7.24 -30.10
N LYS A 4 -2.44 -7.65 -29.53
CA LYS A 4 -2.77 -7.30 -28.15
C LYS A 4 -1.77 -7.87 -27.17
N ASP A 5 -1.42 -9.13 -27.39
CA ASP A 5 -0.45 -9.78 -26.54
C ASP A 5 0.92 -9.13 -26.65
N GLN A 6 1.32 -8.79 -27.87
CA GLN A 6 2.59 -8.12 -28.10
C GLN A 6 2.62 -6.74 -27.43
N GLN A 7 1.51 -6.00 -27.49
CA GLN A 7 1.45 -4.71 -26.84
C GLN A 7 1.56 -4.81 -25.32
N SER A 8 0.88 -5.78 -24.73
CA SER A 8 0.97 -6.03 -23.30
C SER A 8 2.40 -6.37 -22.90
N THR A 9 3.04 -7.25 -23.65
CA THR A 9 4.40 -7.66 -23.38
C THR A 9 5.37 -6.49 -23.52
N ALA A 10 5.24 -5.74 -24.60
CA ALA A 10 6.09 -4.57 -24.83
C ALA A 10 5.95 -3.53 -23.72
N TRP A 11 4.73 -3.28 -23.27
CA TRP A 11 4.48 -2.33 -22.21
C TRP A 11 5.12 -2.79 -20.89
N ARG A 12 5.01 -4.06 -20.60
CA ARG A 12 5.60 -4.66 -19.41
C ARG A 12 7.12 -4.57 -19.44
N GLU A 13 7.71 -4.87 -20.59
CA GLU A 13 9.14 -4.80 -20.77
C GLU A 13 9.66 -3.38 -20.62
N LYS A 14 8.95 -2.41 -21.12
CA LYS A 14 9.32 -1.01 -20.95
C LYS A 14 9.39 -0.60 -19.48
N ARG A 15 8.52 -1.13 -18.67
CA ARG A 15 8.53 -0.84 -17.25
C ARG A 15 9.66 -1.52 -16.49
N LEU A 16 10.00 -2.73 -16.91
CA LEU A 16 10.98 -3.55 -16.19
C LEU A 16 12.41 -3.37 -16.66
N SER A 17 12.59 -2.94 -17.90
CA SER A 17 13.92 -2.85 -18.50
C SER A 17 14.16 -1.48 -19.10
N PRO A 18 14.56 -0.49 -18.29
CA PRO A 18 14.87 0.83 -18.82
C PRO A 18 16.05 0.78 -19.77
N LYS A 19 15.95 1.51 -20.87
CA LYS A 19 16.95 1.49 -21.92
C LYS A 19 18.15 2.35 -21.63
N SER A 20 17.98 3.36 -20.79
CA SER A 20 19.05 4.31 -20.50
C SER A 20 18.92 4.81 -19.07
N GLU A 21 19.99 5.43 -18.61
CA GLU A 21 20.00 6.05 -17.29
C GLU A 21 18.94 7.14 -17.16
N PHE A 22 18.73 7.91 -18.23
CA PHE A 22 17.72 8.95 -18.25
C PHE A 22 16.32 8.33 -18.08
N ASP A 23 16.04 7.26 -18.80
CA ASP A 23 14.76 6.56 -18.69
C ASP A 23 14.56 5.98 -17.29
N SER A 24 15.62 5.48 -16.69
CA SER A 24 15.60 4.95 -15.35
C SER A 24 15.22 6.01 -14.32
N ARG A 25 15.82 7.20 -14.43
CA ARG A 25 15.49 8.32 -13.56
C ARG A 25 14.04 8.75 -13.72
N LYS A 26 13.59 8.83 -14.96
CA LYS A 26 12.23 9.20 -15.26
C LYS A 26 11.23 8.22 -14.68
N LYS A 27 11.52 6.93 -14.79
CA LYS A 27 10.70 5.88 -14.19
C LYS A 27 10.66 5.98 -12.68
N SER A 28 11.79 6.25 -12.06
CA SER A 28 11.88 6.39 -10.61
C SER A 28 11.06 7.58 -10.12
N LYS A 29 11.11 8.68 -10.86
CA LYS A 29 10.33 9.86 -10.51
C LYS A 29 8.83 9.58 -10.63
N ALA A 30 8.43 8.92 -11.72
CA ALA A 30 7.03 8.58 -11.94
C ALA A 30 6.53 7.61 -10.86
N ASP A 31 7.35 6.67 -10.47
CA ASP A 31 7.00 5.72 -9.42
C ASP A 31 6.80 6.43 -8.08
N ARG A 32 7.70 7.34 -7.73
CA ARG A 32 7.57 8.10 -6.49
C ARG A 32 6.28 8.91 -6.45
N GLU A 33 5.92 9.52 -7.58
CA GLU A 33 4.69 10.29 -7.68
C GLU A 33 3.45 9.41 -7.53
N ARG A 34 3.44 8.24 -8.17
CA ARG A 34 2.33 7.30 -8.04
C ARG A 34 2.22 6.78 -6.61
N PHE A 35 3.34 6.45 -6.00
CA PHE A 35 3.35 5.98 -4.63
C PHE A 35 2.81 7.04 -3.68
N ARG A 36 3.23 8.28 -3.85
CA ARG A 36 2.76 9.40 -3.02
C ARG A 36 1.25 9.56 -3.13
N ARG A 37 0.73 9.56 -4.35
CA ARG A 37 -0.71 9.71 -4.59
C ARG A 37 -1.51 8.55 -4.03
N SER A 38 -1.03 7.34 -4.23
CA SER A 38 -1.72 6.16 -3.73
C SER A 38 -1.74 6.13 -2.22
N LYS A 39 -0.65 6.52 -1.60
CA LYS A 39 -0.55 6.61 -0.16
C LYS A 39 -1.52 7.63 0.41
N GLU A 40 -1.56 8.82 -0.20
CA GLU A 40 -2.51 9.86 0.21
C GLU A 40 -3.95 9.41 0.04
N SER A 41 -4.25 8.71 -1.04
CA SER A 41 -5.60 8.17 -1.27
C SER A 41 -5.97 7.14 -0.22
N ALA A 42 -5.04 6.29 0.17
CA ALA A 42 -5.29 5.29 1.21
C ALA A 42 -5.60 5.95 2.54
N PHE A 43 -4.81 6.97 2.89
CA PHE A 43 -5.02 7.70 4.14
C PHE A 43 -6.33 8.48 4.12
N LYS A 44 -6.69 9.04 2.99
CA LYS A 44 -7.96 9.74 2.84
C LYS A 44 -9.13 8.79 3.02
N ARG A 45 -9.05 7.59 2.46
CA ARG A 45 -10.11 6.59 2.63
C ARG A 45 -10.24 6.17 4.08
N ALA A 46 -9.14 6.00 4.77
CA ALA A 46 -9.17 5.70 6.19
C ALA A 46 -9.86 6.81 6.97
N ASN A 47 -9.53 8.05 6.65
CA ASN A 47 -10.17 9.20 7.28
C ASN A 47 -11.66 9.24 6.99
N ASP A 48 -12.07 8.91 5.77
CA ASP A 48 -13.48 8.87 5.39
C ASP A 48 -14.25 7.85 6.21
N ILE A 49 -13.66 6.68 6.45
CA ILE A 49 -14.29 5.65 7.29
C ILE A 49 -14.50 6.17 8.71
N TYR A 50 -13.51 6.87 9.24
CA TYR A 50 -13.59 7.44 10.57
C TYR A 50 -14.69 8.51 10.64
N VAL A 51 -14.72 9.42 9.68
CA VAL A 51 -15.70 10.50 9.63
C VAL A 51 -17.12 9.96 9.46
N ASP A 52 -17.28 8.96 8.59
CA ASP A 52 -18.57 8.30 8.40
C ASP A 52 -19.06 7.67 9.71
N GLY A 53 -18.13 7.12 10.48
CA GLY A 53 -18.43 6.55 11.78
C GLY A 53 -18.97 7.62 12.74
N LEU A 54 -18.34 8.79 12.74
CA LEU A 54 -18.79 9.89 13.57
C LEU A 54 -20.21 10.31 13.22
N ASP A 55 -20.53 10.36 11.93
CA ASP A 55 -21.85 10.77 11.46
C ASP A 55 -22.96 9.83 11.93
N VAL A 56 -22.67 8.56 12.08
CA VAL A 56 -23.66 7.57 12.52
C VAL A 56 -23.48 7.16 13.98
N GLY A 57 -22.64 7.87 14.71
CA GLY A 57 -22.43 7.61 16.13
C GLY A 57 -21.71 6.29 16.43
N ARG A 58 -20.81 5.87 15.56
CA ARG A 58 -20.04 4.65 15.74
C ARG A 58 -18.59 5.00 16.12
N ASP A 59 -18.04 4.25 17.05
CA ASP A 59 -16.64 4.39 17.43
C ASP A 59 -15.78 3.54 16.51
N ARG A 60 -15.24 4.16 15.49
CA ARG A 60 -14.35 3.52 14.55
C ARG A 60 -12.97 4.11 14.67
N ARG A 61 -11.98 3.27 14.80
CA ARG A 61 -10.59 3.69 14.94
C ARG A 61 -9.76 3.05 13.85
N LEU A 62 -8.93 3.86 13.21
CA LEU A 62 -8.14 3.41 12.07
C LEU A 62 -6.68 3.76 12.28
N TYR A 63 -5.83 2.80 11.98
CA TYR A 63 -4.40 3.01 11.95
C TYR A 63 -3.86 2.34 10.70
N VAL A 64 -3.26 3.14 9.84
CA VAL A 64 -2.70 2.67 8.58
C VAL A 64 -1.22 2.99 8.57
N VAL A 65 -0.41 2.00 8.23
CA VAL A 65 1.05 2.15 8.15
C VAL A 65 1.48 1.76 6.75
N VAL A 66 2.24 2.63 6.13
CA VAL A 66 2.90 2.31 4.87
C VAL A 66 4.39 2.41 5.09
N MET A 67 5.09 1.33 4.83
CA MET A 67 6.54 1.29 4.94
C MET A 67 7.15 1.20 3.55
N SER A 68 8.14 2.00 3.28
CA SER A 68 8.94 1.87 2.07
C SER A 68 10.40 1.74 2.45
N LYS A 69 11.08 0.87 1.75
CA LYS A 69 12.48 0.58 2.02
C LYS A 69 13.30 0.91 0.78
N ASN A 70 14.40 1.60 1.00
CA ASN A 70 15.36 1.90 -0.06
C ASN A 70 16.78 1.72 0.47
N SER A 71 17.77 2.11 -0.33
CA SER A 71 19.17 1.95 0.07
C SER A 71 19.54 2.75 1.31
N ARG A 72 18.79 3.77 1.64
CA ARG A 72 19.03 4.61 2.82
C ARG A 72 18.37 4.09 4.08
N GLY A 73 17.49 3.11 3.95
CA GLY A 73 16.79 2.52 5.08
C GLY A 73 15.29 2.49 4.89
N GLU A 74 14.58 2.38 5.98
CA GLU A 74 13.13 2.26 6.00
C GLU A 74 12.49 3.59 6.33
N ARG A 75 11.39 3.88 5.67
CA ARG A 75 10.56 5.04 5.96
C ARG A 75 9.13 4.60 6.20
N TYR A 76 8.51 5.23 7.17
CA TYR A 76 7.13 4.93 7.54
C TYR A 76 6.27 6.16 7.37
N ALA A 77 5.08 5.96 6.82
CA ALA A 77 4.04 6.97 6.81
C ALA A 77 2.83 6.37 7.49
N THR A 78 2.19 7.13 8.36
CA THR A 78 1.10 6.59 9.16
C THR A 78 -0.10 7.53 9.15
N TYR A 79 -1.27 6.93 9.27
CA TYR A 79 -2.50 7.64 9.59
C TYR A 79 -3.08 7.01 10.85
N ASN A 80 -3.44 7.83 11.81
CA ASN A 80 -4.02 7.36 13.06
C ASN A 80 -5.19 8.28 13.40
N SER A 81 -6.39 7.72 13.46
CA SER A 81 -7.58 8.50 13.77
C SER A 81 -7.59 9.02 15.21
N HIS A 82 -6.86 8.38 16.10
CA HIS A 82 -6.79 8.74 17.52
C HIS A 82 -5.34 8.82 17.99
N PRO A 83 -4.58 9.81 17.48
CA PRO A 83 -3.13 9.83 17.75
C PRO A 83 -2.76 10.12 19.20
N CYS A 84 -3.67 10.70 19.97
CA CYS A 84 -3.40 11.04 21.37
C CYS A 84 -3.72 9.90 22.33
N GLU A 85 -4.26 8.80 21.83
CA GLU A 85 -4.64 7.66 22.63
C GLU A 85 -3.73 6.46 22.32
N ASP A 86 -3.44 5.70 23.34
CA ASP A 86 -2.66 4.47 23.18
C ASP A 86 -3.64 3.32 22.97
N TRP A 87 -4.10 3.17 21.74
CA TRP A 87 -5.12 2.19 21.40
C TRP A 87 -4.68 1.12 20.41
N ILE A 88 -3.52 1.34 19.76
CA ILE A 88 -3.09 0.47 18.68
C ILE A 88 -2.78 -0.92 19.21
N PRO A 89 -3.46 -1.96 18.70
CA PRO A 89 -3.24 -3.31 19.18
C PRO A 89 -1.93 -3.89 18.69
N SER A 90 -1.42 -4.89 19.39
CA SER A 90 -0.24 -5.60 18.91
C SER A 90 -0.58 -6.44 17.69
N SER A 91 0.44 -6.83 16.93
CA SER A 91 0.24 -7.71 15.78
C SER A 91 -0.45 -9.00 16.18
N LYS A 92 -0.14 -9.52 17.35
CA LYS A 92 -0.72 -10.74 17.89
C LYS A 92 -2.22 -10.59 18.10
N ASP A 93 -2.62 -9.47 18.67
CA ASP A 93 -4.04 -9.21 18.93
C ASP A 93 -4.82 -9.10 17.64
N VAL A 94 -4.22 -8.46 16.63
CA VAL A 94 -4.88 -8.30 15.34
C VAL A 94 -5.06 -9.64 14.64
N VAL A 95 -4.05 -10.49 14.68
CA VAL A 95 -4.10 -11.80 14.01
C VAL A 95 -5.11 -12.72 14.65
N SER A 96 -5.34 -12.61 15.96
CA SER A 96 -6.30 -13.44 16.65
C SER A 96 -7.76 -13.09 16.30
N GLN A 97 -7.96 -11.94 15.68
CA GLN A 97 -9.28 -11.50 15.25
C GLN A 97 -9.55 -11.95 13.81
N GLU A 98 -10.49 -11.30 13.18
CA GLU A 98 -10.86 -11.59 11.81
C GLU A 98 -9.93 -10.90 10.82
N CYS A 99 -9.44 -11.64 9.84
CA CYS A 99 -8.65 -11.08 8.75
C CYS A 99 -9.41 -11.28 7.45
N LEU A 100 -10.10 -10.23 7.00
CA LEU A 100 -10.96 -10.31 5.82
C LEU A 100 -10.23 -10.10 4.51
N LEU A 101 -9.12 -9.39 4.54
CA LEU A 101 -8.40 -9.07 3.32
C LEU A 101 -6.91 -9.27 3.58
N GLU A 102 -6.36 -10.23 2.88
CA GLU A 102 -4.96 -10.57 3.01
C GLU A 102 -4.34 -10.66 1.63
N ALA A 103 -3.27 -9.91 1.41
CA ALA A 103 -2.60 -9.94 0.12
C ALA A 103 -1.93 -11.29 -0.08
N PRO A 104 -2.10 -11.91 -1.24
CA PRO A 104 -1.43 -13.18 -1.51
C PRO A 104 0.07 -12.96 -1.65
N ASN A 105 0.85 -13.83 -1.05
CA ASN A 105 2.29 -13.82 -1.23
C ASN A 105 2.79 -15.25 -1.14
N LYS A 106 4.05 -15.43 -1.54
CA LYS A 106 4.63 -16.76 -1.61
C LYS A 106 4.74 -17.43 -0.26
N SER A 107 5.08 -16.67 0.76
CA SER A 107 5.24 -17.21 2.09
C SER A 107 3.92 -17.75 2.64
N ALA A 108 2.86 -16.98 2.47
CA ALA A 108 1.54 -17.41 2.91
C ALA A 108 1.09 -18.64 2.14
N ASN A 109 1.33 -18.66 0.84
CA ASN A 109 0.96 -19.80 0.02
C ASN A 109 1.71 -21.06 0.40
N LEU A 110 2.98 -20.92 0.69
CA LEU A 110 3.81 -22.06 1.11
C LEU A 110 3.34 -22.62 2.43
N LEU A 111 2.98 -21.75 3.35
CA LEU A 111 2.49 -22.18 4.65
C LEU A 111 1.11 -22.83 4.55
N SER A 112 0.31 -22.36 3.62
CA SER A 112 -1.01 -22.94 3.38
C SER A 112 -0.93 -24.31 2.75
N GLY A 113 0.09 -24.47 1.94
CA GLY A 113 0.33 -25.76 1.31
C GLY A 113 0.89 -26.74 2.29
#